data_89b66bb0f9f701d704abe747b1a17cd3
#
_entry.id   89b66bb0f9f701d704abe747b1a17cd3
#
_cell.length_a   1.000
_cell.length_b   1.000
_cell.length_c   1.000
_cell.angle_alpha   90.00
_cell.angle_beta   90.00
_cell.angle_gamma   90.00
#
_symmetry.space_group_name_H-M   'P 1'
#
loop_
_entity.id
_entity.type
_entity.pdbx_description
1 polymer ?
#
loop_
_entity_poly.entity_id
_entity_poly.type
_entity_poly.pdbx_seq_one_letter_code
_entity_poly.pdbx_strand_id
1 'polypeptide(L)'
;MSGINAFLLKNQIYISHNPCISPDFCLDWATLSQELRAGARLVSYDKAAFETRFGSFGLLENARGDHAWVLRSNGADWSDVGLEGALRLDEARVAFPATFDNLLVLKNRILEHDEGSTIFPTAAGTLARQSLGVGARFTTLHWPAVEWAMSELSLSMTANQNSIPRELVYDVGVMLEGRLEGVPFPFIGADVPEGHQGQSVQGMSHGAVLSKLKTGFHRRRIPWGFNADHQPIGGKYDAREAELVSGCILASYITFDLSPELGVTRKPADPGAWCQSNVPRAVSEQVRARVRGVGVSLDEAEFSALLASVWPSILKMQRRDRLYAEARRNAFTTSTGASYLRELSIDELPGLTTPETLATMLALCEALSMRVHFVAPAFGFQKNFPFDDNQELERRVRVLWDVCRAFDVSIGFHSGSGKSAENYRSCGRVTGSRLEIKTSGRYTYEMGRALRASSDPSDQALFSAWYDFTRDLAIESAFSDNPQEREMARRFIVHALEHEHRPADVFAARNSCRKALAGLEPNPDHMFWFEYNFLFVLAAEGRAEKRALGDHSPRGYAQRARFYAISAEAKLRYARNVAEYLCFLAETTGMSSSETCELARRKLATYASYDDLIADIDAAR
;
A
#
# COMPACT_ATOMS: atom_id res chain seq x y z
N MET A 1 -25.65 13.37 -3.98
CA MET A 1 -25.15 11.98 -3.93
C MET A 1 -24.67 11.60 -5.33
N SER A 2 -23.48 11.07 -5.45
CA SER A 2 -23.01 10.48 -6.71
C SER A 2 -23.86 9.25 -7.05
N GLY A 3 -23.92 8.83 -8.33
CA GLY A 3 -24.70 7.65 -8.74
C GLY A 3 -24.27 6.38 -8.00
N ILE A 4 -22.97 6.27 -7.62
CA ILE A 4 -22.47 5.15 -6.84
C ILE A 4 -22.94 5.18 -5.39
N ASN A 5 -22.94 6.32 -4.72
CA ASN A 5 -23.41 6.41 -3.35
C ASN A 5 -24.85 5.90 -3.27
N ALA A 6 -25.72 6.35 -4.18
CA ALA A 6 -27.10 5.86 -4.24
C ALA A 6 -27.17 4.33 -4.48
N PHE A 7 -26.30 3.78 -5.32
CA PHE A 7 -26.26 2.35 -5.62
C PHE A 7 -25.82 1.53 -4.38
N LEU A 8 -24.74 1.92 -3.72
CA LEU A 8 -24.21 1.19 -2.57
C LEU A 8 -25.20 1.24 -1.40
N LEU A 9 -25.76 2.40 -1.08
CA LEU A 9 -26.76 2.54 -0.01
C LEU A 9 -28.05 1.75 -0.29
N LYS A 10 -28.53 1.77 -1.55
CA LYS A 10 -29.69 0.94 -1.97
C LYS A 10 -29.45 -0.56 -1.75
N ASN A 11 -28.22 -1.01 -1.92
CA ASN A 11 -27.82 -2.40 -1.72
C ASN A 11 -27.32 -2.68 -0.30
N GLN A 12 -27.49 -1.75 0.64
CA GLN A 12 -27.11 -1.88 2.05
C GLN A 12 -25.59 -2.14 2.24
N ILE A 13 -24.78 -1.58 1.37
CA ILE A 13 -23.30 -1.61 1.50
C ILE A 13 -22.86 -0.34 2.22
N TYR A 14 -22.42 -0.49 3.45
CA TYR A 14 -22.04 0.58 4.35
C TYR A 14 -20.52 0.65 4.53
N ILE A 15 -20.01 1.76 5.07
CA ILE A 15 -18.59 1.94 5.37
C ILE A 15 -18.08 0.85 6.32
N SER A 16 -18.89 0.44 7.32
CA SER A 16 -18.54 -0.67 8.24
C SER A 16 -18.27 -2.00 7.54
N HIS A 17 -18.83 -2.23 6.35
CA HIS A 17 -18.61 -3.43 5.55
C HIS A 17 -17.33 -3.33 4.70
N ASN A 18 -16.88 -2.13 4.38
CA ASN A 18 -15.67 -1.90 3.60
C ASN A 18 -15.06 -0.52 3.94
N PRO A 19 -14.41 -0.36 5.09
CA PRO A 19 -13.87 0.93 5.53
C PRO A 19 -12.64 1.39 4.72
N CYS A 20 -12.20 0.63 3.73
CA CYS A 20 -11.12 0.97 2.82
C CYS A 20 -11.60 1.54 1.46
N ILE A 21 -12.91 1.74 1.30
CA ILE A 21 -13.45 2.47 0.15
C ILE A 21 -13.61 3.95 0.51
N SER A 22 -13.58 4.85 -0.50
CA SER A 22 -13.79 6.27 -0.22
C SER A 22 -15.13 6.50 0.48
N PRO A 23 -15.17 7.30 1.57
CA PRO A 23 -16.42 7.63 2.24
C PRO A 23 -17.42 8.31 1.31
N ASP A 24 -16.96 9.04 0.29
CA ASP A 24 -17.83 9.70 -0.70
C ASP A 24 -18.73 8.72 -1.47
N PHE A 25 -18.36 7.43 -1.45
CA PHE A 25 -19.13 6.36 -2.09
C PHE A 25 -20.17 5.71 -1.17
N CYS A 26 -19.91 5.66 0.13
CA CYS A 26 -20.74 4.91 1.08
C CYS A 26 -21.35 5.76 2.18
N LEU A 27 -20.93 7.01 2.38
CA LEU A 27 -21.41 7.86 3.46
C LEU A 27 -22.90 8.19 3.29
N ASP A 28 -23.70 7.86 4.30
CA ASP A 28 -25.11 8.26 4.38
C ASP A 28 -25.26 9.48 5.30
N TRP A 29 -24.88 10.65 4.78
CA TRP A 29 -24.99 11.90 5.54
C TRP A 29 -26.42 12.26 5.93
N ALA A 30 -27.40 11.86 5.13
CA ALA A 30 -28.80 12.14 5.42
C ALA A 30 -29.24 11.40 6.70
N THR A 31 -28.95 10.12 6.80
CA THR A 31 -29.24 9.33 8.00
C THR A 31 -28.43 9.81 9.20
N LEU A 32 -27.11 9.99 9.06
CA LEU A 32 -26.26 10.47 10.15
C LEU A 32 -26.68 11.85 10.66
N SER A 33 -27.12 12.77 9.78
CA SER A 33 -27.66 14.08 10.16
C SER A 33 -28.94 13.98 11.00
N GLN A 34 -29.83 13.04 10.67
CA GLN A 34 -31.04 12.78 11.47
C GLN A 34 -30.69 12.21 12.84
N GLU A 35 -29.76 11.24 12.92
CA GLU A 35 -29.25 10.67 14.16
C GLU A 35 -28.63 11.74 15.06
N LEU A 36 -27.82 12.65 14.51
CA LEU A 36 -27.20 13.76 15.22
C LEU A 36 -28.25 14.73 15.79
N ARG A 37 -29.28 15.10 14.99
CA ARG A 37 -30.37 15.98 15.47
C ARG A 37 -31.25 15.34 16.54
N ALA A 38 -31.46 14.02 16.42
CA ALA A 38 -32.26 13.27 17.40
C ALA A 38 -31.50 12.97 18.71
N GLY A 39 -30.21 13.33 18.79
CA GLY A 39 -29.38 12.97 19.93
C GLY A 39 -29.17 11.46 20.10
N ALA A 40 -29.14 10.73 18.97
CA ALA A 40 -28.90 9.29 18.98
C ALA A 40 -27.56 8.95 19.65
N ARG A 41 -27.46 7.74 20.22
CA ARG A 41 -26.20 7.27 20.79
C ARG A 41 -25.21 6.91 19.68
N LEU A 42 -24.25 7.80 19.45
CA LEU A 42 -23.13 7.61 18.55
C LEU A 42 -21.86 7.26 19.33
N VAL A 43 -20.92 6.58 18.69
CA VAL A 43 -19.59 6.36 19.26
C VAL A 43 -18.83 7.68 19.19
N SER A 44 -18.33 8.16 20.34
CA SER A 44 -17.43 9.30 20.44
C SER A 44 -16.02 8.83 20.73
N TYR A 45 -15.06 9.34 20.00
CA TYR A 45 -13.65 9.02 20.17
C TYR A 45 -12.94 10.14 20.93
N ASP A 46 -12.86 10.03 22.26
CA ASP A 46 -12.25 11.06 23.12
C ASP A 46 -10.78 11.35 22.77
N LYS A 47 -10.07 10.32 22.27
CA LYS A 47 -8.68 10.47 21.82
C LYS A 47 -8.54 11.22 20.49
N ALA A 48 -9.60 11.30 19.68
CA ALA A 48 -9.59 11.88 18.34
C ALA A 48 -9.68 13.42 18.34
N ALA A 49 -9.73 14.06 19.49
CA ALA A 49 -9.81 15.52 19.55
C ALA A 49 -8.52 16.18 19.08
N PHE A 50 -8.67 17.23 18.25
CA PHE A 50 -7.58 18.09 17.80
C PHE A 50 -8.04 19.55 17.71
N GLU A 51 -7.08 20.46 17.78
CA GLU A 51 -7.33 21.91 17.77
C GLU A 51 -7.06 22.52 16.40
N THR A 52 -7.80 23.57 16.09
CA THR A 52 -7.59 24.48 14.96
C THR A 52 -7.81 25.91 15.42
N ARG A 53 -7.53 26.89 14.57
CA ARG A 53 -7.85 28.29 14.89
C ARG A 53 -9.34 28.55 15.12
N PHE A 54 -10.21 27.65 14.66
CA PHE A 54 -11.67 27.79 14.76
C PHE A 54 -12.25 27.12 16.04
N GLY A 55 -11.45 26.35 16.74
CA GLY A 55 -11.82 25.59 17.93
C GLY A 55 -11.44 24.12 17.83
N SER A 56 -12.01 23.34 18.76
CA SER A 56 -11.72 21.92 18.90
C SER A 56 -12.63 21.07 18.03
N PHE A 57 -12.04 20.13 17.29
CA PHE A 57 -12.76 19.11 16.55
C PHE A 57 -12.79 17.79 17.30
N GLY A 58 -13.92 17.10 17.22
CA GLY A 58 -14.10 15.71 17.63
C GLY A 58 -14.59 14.85 16.49
N LEU A 59 -14.58 13.52 16.71
CA LEU A 59 -15.02 12.52 15.74
C LEU A 59 -16.14 11.68 16.32
N LEU A 60 -17.28 11.60 15.60
CA LEU A 60 -18.40 10.72 15.91
C LEU A 60 -18.56 9.67 14.82
N GLU A 61 -19.09 8.49 15.21
CA GLU A 61 -19.38 7.38 14.30
C GLU A 61 -20.71 6.73 14.64
N ASN A 62 -21.50 6.39 13.60
CA ASN A 62 -22.72 5.62 13.77
C ASN A 62 -22.48 4.10 13.57
N ALA A 63 -23.53 3.30 13.74
CA ALA A 63 -23.45 1.84 13.60
C ALA A 63 -23.13 1.35 12.17
N ARG A 64 -23.27 2.21 11.16
CA ARG A 64 -22.94 1.91 9.75
C ARG A 64 -21.51 2.28 9.38
N GLY A 65 -20.75 2.87 10.33
CA GLY A 65 -19.39 3.36 10.08
C GLY A 65 -19.35 4.75 9.45
N ASP A 66 -20.48 5.46 9.35
CA ASP A 66 -20.50 6.85 8.90
C ASP A 66 -19.89 7.75 9.97
N HIS A 67 -19.01 8.67 9.56
CA HIS A 67 -18.32 9.56 10.46
C HIS A 67 -18.75 11.02 10.26
N ALA A 68 -18.77 11.76 11.37
CA ALA A 68 -18.94 13.21 11.38
C ALA A 68 -17.80 13.88 12.15
N TRP A 69 -17.27 14.96 11.59
CA TRP A 69 -16.45 15.92 12.31
C TRP A 69 -17.37 16.85 13.10
N VAL A 70 -17.11 17.06 14.38
CA VAL A 70 -17.88 17.99 15.21
C VAL A 70 -16.95 19.08 15.71
N LEU A 71 -17.12 20.27 15.18
CA LEU A 71 -16.46 21.49 15.66
C LEU A 71 -17.19 22.04 16.89
N ARG A 72 -16.47 22.23 17.99
CA ARG A 72 -16.85 23.12 19.09
C ARG A 72 -16.15 24.46 18.84
N SER A 73 -16.91 25.45 18.39
CA SER A 73 -16.38 26.77 18.05
C SER A 73 -15.86 27.51 19.29
N ASN A 74 -14.74 28.21 19.13
CA ASN A 74 -14.18 29.13 20.11
C ASN A 74 -14.70 30.58 19.98
N GLY A 75 -15.80 30.79 19.22
CA GLY A 75 -16.35 32.09 18.90
C GLY A 75 -15.95 32.62 17.50
N ALA A 76 -15.06 31.94 16.79
CA ALA A 76 -14.77 32.24 15.38
C ALA A 76 -15.96 31.84 14.48
N ASP A 77 -16.10 32.53 13.36
CA ASP A 77 -17.11 32.16 12.37
C ASP A 77 -16.74 30.81 11.75
N TRP A 78 -17.54 29.80 12.03
CA TRP A 78 -17.31 28.45 11.50
C TRP A 78 -17.49 28.34 10.00
N SER A 79 -18.18 29.31 9.33
CA SER A 79 -18.32 29.32 7.87
C SER A 79 -16.98 29.47 7.16
N ASP A 80 -16.00 30.11 7.81
CA ASP A 80 -14.65 30.30 7.29
C ASP A 80 -13.75 29.04 7.40
N VAL A 81 -14.22 27.97 8.04
CA VAL A 81 -13.50 26.67 8.08
C VAL A 81 -13.32 26.12 6.68
N GLY A 82 -14.33 26.31 5.82
CA GLY A 82 -14.33 25.85 4.43
C GLY A 82 -14.75 24.38 4.27
N LEU A 83 -15.36 23.77 5.30
CA LEU A 83 -15.95 22.43 5.23
C LEU A 83 -17.36 22.49 4.66
N GLU A 84 -17.71 21.53 3.82
CA GLU A 84 -19.03 21.41 3.23
C GLU A 84 -19.97 20.55 4.06
N GLY A 85 -21.29 20.72 3.83
CA GLY A 85 -22.33 19.89 4.46
C GLY A 85 -22.58 20.20 5.93
N ALA A 86 -22.37 21.45 6.36
CA ALA A 86 -22.55 21.88 7.73
C ALA A 86 -23.95 21.60 8.30
N LEU A 87 -23.99 21.03 9.51
CA LEU A 87 -25.17 20.80 10.31
C LEU A 87 -25.00 21.48 11.67
N ARG A 88 -25.72 22.56 11.93
CA ARG A 88 -25.72 23.20 13.24
C ARG A 88 -26.43 22.31 14.25
N LEU A 89 -25.75 21.95 15.33
CA LEU A 89 -26.28 21.14 16.42
C LEU A 89 -26.82 22.02 17.55
N ASP A 90 -26.10 23.07 17.92
CA ASP A 90 -26.49 24.09 18.91
C ASP A 90 -25.71 25.40 18.64
N GLU A 91 -25.67 26.29 19.64
CA GLU A 91 -24.98 27.59 19.51
C GLU A 91 -23.47 27.46 19.37
N ALA A 92 -22.87 26.43 19.96
CA ALA A 92 -21.42 26.22 20.01
C ALA A 92 -20.91 25.08 19.11
N ARG A 93 -21.81 24.23 18.59
CA ARG A 93 -21.39 23.02 17.86
C ARG A 93 -21.99 22.93 16.48
N VAL A 94 -21.11 22.59 15.51
CA VAL A 94 -21.46 22.32 14.12
C VAL A 94 -20.84 20.99 13.70
N ALA A 95 -21.62 20.14 13.05
CA ALA A 95 -21.15 18.87 12.50
C ALA A 95 -20.97 18.97 10.97
N PHE A 96 -20.01 18.21 10.45
CA PHE A 96 -19.71 18.11 9.03
C PHE A 96 -19.51 16.63 8.65
N PRO A 97 -19.92 16.21 7.45
CA PRO A 97 -19.66 14.85 6.99
C PRO A 97 -18.15 14.61 6.84
N ALA A 98 -17.70 13.44 7.23
CA ALA A 98 -16.29 13.05 7.05
C ALA A 98 -16.04 12.54 5.62
N THR A 99 -16.29 13.40 4.63
CA THR A 99 -15.97 13.18 3.21
C THR A 99 -14.48 13.30 2.97
N PHE A 100 -14.00 12.81 1.82
CA PHE A 100 -12.59 12.94 1.44
C PHE A 100 -12.20 14.41 1.20
N ASP A 101 -13.08 15.19 0.57
CA ASP A 101 -12.85 16.62 0.32
C ASP A 101 -12.76 17.41 1.64
N ASN A 102 -13.65 17.15 2.59
CA ASN A 102 -13.57 17.76 3.91
C ASN A 102 -12.29 17.34 4.65
N LEU A 103 -11.80 16.11 4.46
CA LEU A 103 -10.52 15.66 5.02
C LEU A 103 -9.33 16.47 4.49
N LEU A 104 -9.33 16.79 3.19
CA LEU A 104 -8.26 17.63 2.58
C LEU A 104 -8.28 19.05 3.15
N VAL A 105 -9.47 19.62 3.34
CA VAL A 105 -9.62 20.93 4.00
C VAL A 105 -9.12 20.88 5.43
N LEU A 106 -9.50 19.86 6.21
CA LEU A 106 -9.04 19.70 7.58
C LEU A 106 -7.52 19.55 7.67
N LYS A 107 -6.88 18.88 6.71
CA LYS A 107 -5.40 18.82 6.65
C LYS A 107 -4.80 20.22 6.65
N ASN A 108 -5.34 21.14 5.84
CA ASN A 108 -4.87 22.51 5.80
C ASN A 108 -5.08 23.20 7.15
N ARG A 109 -6.28 23.13 7.74
CA ARG A 109 -6.60 23.79 9.01
C ARG A 109 -5.76 23.29 10.17
N ILE A 110 -5.45 21.99 10.20
CA ILE A 110 -4.59 21.38 11.21
C ILE A 110 -3.15 21.85 11.05
N LEU A 111 -2.60 21.79 9.82
CA LEU A 111 -1.21 22.18 9.58
C LEU A 111 -0.98 23.70 9.67
N GLU A 112 -1.98 24.52 9.38
CA GLU A 112 -1.95 25.98 9.63
C GLU A 112 -1.89 26.29 11.13
N HIS A 113 -2.49 25.47 11.98
CA HIS A 113 -2.49 25.62 13.43
C HIS A 113 -1.26 24.98 14.08
N ASP A 114 -0.89 23.76 13.65
CA ASP A 114 0.25 22.98 14.13
C ASP A 114 0.96 22.32 12.95
N GLU A 115 1.97 22.98 12.39
CA GLU A 115 2.72 22.48 11.23
C GLU A 115 3.45 21.14 11.53
N GLY A 116 3.73 20.86 12.80
CA GLY A 116 4.34 19.60 13.25
C GLY A 116 3.32 18.48 13.54
N SER A 117 2.05 18.67 13.22
CA SER A 117 1.02 17.64 13.43
C SER A 117 1.29 16.38 12.62
N THR A 118 1.10 15.22 13.25
CA THR A 118 1.27 13.88 12.65
C THR A 118 -0.06 13.16 12.42
N ILE A 119 -1.17 13.89 12.40
CA ILE A 119 -2.49 13.34 12.04
C ILE A 119 -2.47 12.86 10.59
N PHE A 120 -1.84 13.61 9.69
CA PHE A 120 -1.76 13.32 8.26
C PHE A 120 -0.42 12.72 7.87
N PRO A 121 -0.37 11.95 6.77
CA PRO A 121 0.89 11.43 6.26
C PRO A 121 1.80 12.58 5.81
N THR A 122 3.10 12.43 6.08
CA THR A 122 4.12 13.45 5.85
C THR A 122 5.35 12.87 5.16
N ALA A 123 6.18 13.74 4.61
CA ALA A 123 7.51 13.44 4.06
C ALA A 123 8.64 13.74 5.06
N ALA A 124 8.32 14.05 6.33
CA ALA A 124 9.26 14.55 7.33
C ALA A 124 10.04 13.44 8.05
N GLY A 125 11.07 13.86 8.76
CA GLY A 125 11.84 13.01 9.65
C GLY A 125 12.67 11.94 8.93
N THR A 126 12.73 10.75 9.52
CA THR A 126 13.52 9.62 9.00
C THR A 126 12.90 8.98 7.75
N LEU A 127 11.64 9.29 7.44
CA LEU A 127 10.91 8.73 6.29
C LEU A 127 11.62 8.94 4.94
N ALA A 128 12.40 10.02 4.79
CA ALA A 128 13.17 10.28 3.59
C ALA A 128 14.45 9.40 3.44
N ARG A 129 14.74 8.58 4.45
CA ARG A 129 15.98 7.79 4.50
C ARG A 129 15.75 6.32 4.78
N GLN A 130 14.73 5.99 5.57
CA GLN A 130 14.41 4.61 5.95
C GLN A 130 12.91 4.46 6.20
N SER A 131 12.35 3.31 5.85
CA SER A 131 10.96 2.99 6.11
C SER A 131 10.70 1.48 6.12
N LEU A 132 9.85 1.04 7.04
CA LEU A 132 9.15 -0.23 6.90
C LEU A 132 7.85 0.04 6.18
N GLY A 133 7.70 -0.58 5.01
CA GLY A 133 6.54 -0.43 4.16
C GLY A 133 5.46 -1.45 4.53
N VAL A 134 4.27 -0.95 4.89
CA VAL A 134 3.13 -1.74 5.33
C VAL A 134 2.13 -1.87 4.19
N GLY A 135 1.90 -3.09 3.72
CA GLY A 135 0.98 -3.35 2.62
C GLY A 135 -0.48 -3.14 2.99
N ALA A 136 -1.28 -2.79 2.00
CA ALA A 136 -2.65 -2.34 2.17
C ALA A 136 -3.68 -3.40 1.75
N ARG A 137 -3.78 -4.52 2.46
CA ARG A 137 -4.80 -5.54 2.18
C ARG A 137 -6.06 -5.37 3.02
N PHE A 138 -5.88 -5.17 4.32
CA PHE A 138 -6.94 -4.92 5.30
C PHE A 138 -6.59 -3.67 6.11
N THR A 139 -6.41 -2.56 5.42
CA THR A 139 -5.76 -1.34 5.93
C THR A 139 -6.30 -0.90 7.30
N THR A 140 -7.60 -0.84 7.47
CA THR A 140 -8.20 -0.39 8.73
C THR A 140 -8.11 -1.42 9.86
N LEU A 141 -8.00 -2.71 9.55
CA LEU A 141 -7.88 -3.77 10.56
C LEU A 141 -6.47 -3.89 11.13
N HIS A 142 -5.43 -3.63 10.33
CA HIS A 142 -4.06 -3.77 10.83
C HIS A 142 -3.45 -2.47 11.34
N TRP A 143 -4.01 -1.31 11.00
CA TRP A 143 -3.44 -0.03 11.42
C TRP A 143 -3.22 0.11 12.92
N PRO A 144 -4.15 -0.25 13.82
CA PRO A 144 -3.88 -0.15 15.25
C PRO A 144 -2.65 -0.95 15.70
N ALA A 145 -2.40 -2.12 15.11
CA ALA A 145 -1.20 -2.91 15.39
C ALA A 145 0.09 -2.24 14.87
N VAL A 146 0.02 -1.59 13.71
CA VAL A 146 1.13 -0.81 13.14
C VAL A 146 1.42 0.42 14.02
N GLU A 147 0.38 1.13 14.44
CA GLU A 147 0.48 2.30 15.33
C GLU A 147 1.07 1.92 16.69
N TRP A 148 0.66 0.78 17.22
CA TRP A 148 1.25 0.22 18.42
C TRP A 148 2.75 -0.05 18.24
N ALA A 149 3.13 -0.74 17.16
CA ALA A 149 4.54 -1.02 16.86
C ALA A 149 5.34 0.26 16.65
N MET A 150 4.80 1.25 15.92
CA MET A 150 5.44 2.56 15.76
C MET A 150 5.66 3.26 17.11
N SER A 151 4.68 3.18 18.02
CA SER A 151 4.76 3.78 19.36
C SER A 151 5.84 3.09 20.21
N GLU A 152 5.84 1.76 20.25
CA GLU A 152 6.77 0.98 21.08
C GLU A 152 8.22 1.06 20.58
N LEU A 153 8.40 1.06 19.25
CA LEU A 153 9.72 1.12 18.62
C LEU A 153 10.21 2.56 18.38
N SER A 154 9.37 3.58 18.60
CA SER A 154 9.62 4.97 18.20
C SER A 154 10.06 5.08 16.74
N LEU A 155 9.44 4.33 15.85
CA LEU A 155 9.84 4.16 14.45
C LEU A 155 8.76 4.66 13.50
N SER A 156 9.15 5.50 12.53
CA SER A 156 8.28 5.93 11.43
C SER A 156 8.11 4.81 10.41
N MET A 157 6.87 4.60 9.93
CA MET A 157 6.55 3.59 8.91
C MET A 157 5.72 4.20 7.78
N THR A 158 5.67 3.53 6.63
CA THR A 158 4.93 3.98 5.45
C THR A 158 3.80 3.01 5.12
N ALA A 159 2.61 3.55 4.96
CA ALA A 159 1.41 2.82 4.56
C ALA A 159 1.30 2.62 3.05
N ASN A 160 0.41 1.71 2.65
CA ASN A 160 -0.01 1.45 1.27
C ASN A 160 1.13 1.06 0.33
N GLN A 161 1.90 0.07 0.73
CA GLN A 161 2.91 -0.55 -0.12
C GLN A 161 2.27 -1.62 -1.04
N ASN A 162 1.27 -1.17 -1.85
CA ASN A 162 0.55 -2.00 -2.79
C ASN A 162 0.41 -1.29 -4.13
N SER A 163 0.54 -2.02 -5.23
CA SER A 163 0.53 -1.44 -6.58
C SER A 163 -0.77 -0.70 -6.90
N ILE A 164 -0.68 0.58 -7.27
CA ILE A 164 -1.83 1.45 -7.54
C ILE A 164 -2.78 0.89 -8.62
N PRO A 165 -2.33 0.23 -9.71
CA PRO A 165 -3.24 -0.38 -10.67
C PRO A 165 -4.18 -1.47 -10.10
N ARG A 166 -3.90 -1.97 -8.91
CA ARG A 166 -4.75 -2.96 -8.22
C ARG A 166 -5.84 -2.32 -7.37
N GLU A 167 -5.80 -1.01 -7.20
CA GLU A 167 -6.70 -0.23 -6.37
C GLU A 167 -7.63 0.65 -7.22
N LEU A 168 -8.77 1.03 -6.65
CA LEU A 168 -9.65 2.00 -7.28
C LEU A 168 -9.05 3.39 -7.14
N VAL A 169 -8.72 4.00 -8.26
CA VAL A 169 -8.19 5.36 -8.35
C VAL A 169 -9.15 6.28 -9.13
N TYR A 170 -10.18 5.70 -9.76
CA TYR A 170 -10.95 6.31 -10.83
C TYR A 170 -12.37 6.65 -10.47
N ASP A 171 -13.03 7.31 -11.42
CA ASP A 171 -14.47 7.55 -11.42
C ASP A 171 -15.23 6.22 -11.26
N VAL A 172 -15.92 6.13 -10.18
CA VAL A 172 -16.64 4.95 -9.77
C VAL A 172 -17.92 4.74 -10.61
N GLY A 173 -18.33 5.72 -11.39
CA GLY A 173 -19.36 5.55 -12.42
C GLY A 173 -19.01 4.44 -13.41
N VAL A 174 -17.76 4.40 -13.83
CA VAL A 174 -17.21 3.34 -14.73
C VAL A 174 -17.30 1.94 -14.08
N MET A 175 -17.13 1.86 -12.77
CA MET A 175 -17.27 0.62 -12.01
C MET A 175 -18.71 0.10 -12.03
N LEU A 176 -19.70 0.97 -11.82
CA LEU A 176 -21.11 0.60 -11.84
C LEU A 176 -21.58 0.13 -13.20
N GLU A 177 -20.97 0.64 -14.26
CA GLU A 177 -21.26 0.26 -15.63
C GLU A 177 -20.53 -1.03 -16.07
N GLY A 178 -19.73 -1.63 -15.18
CA GLY A 178 -18.92 -2.82 -15.48
C GLY A 178 -17.83 -2.59 -16.52
N ARG A 179 -17.36 -1.34 -16.66
CA ARG A 179 -16.37 -0.92 -17.66
C ARG A 179 -14.97 -0.68 -17.09
N LEU A 180 -14.66 -1.26 -15.92
CA LEU A 180 -13.31 -1.23 -15.39
C LEU A 180 -12.35 -1.99 -16.29
N GLU A 181 -11.22 -1.38 -16.57
CA GLU A 181 -10.14 -2.07 -17.28
C GLU A 181 -9.61 -3.25 -16.47
N GLY A 182 -9.16 -4.28 -17.18
CA GLY A 182 -8.48 -5.42 -16.57
C GLY A 182 -7.02 -5.10 -16.25
N VAL A 183 -6.53 -5.70 -15.18
CA VAL A 183 -5.11 -5.76 -14.83
C VAL A 183 -4.64 -7.18 -15.11
N PRO A 184 -3.60 -7.40 -15.94
CA PRO A 184 -3.13 -8.73 -16.26
C PRO A 184 -2.52 -9.41 -15.03
N PHE A 185 -2.93 -10.67 -14.80
CA PHE A 185 -2.38 -11.52 -13.75
C PHE A 185 -1.75 -12.76 -14.38
N PRO A 186 -0.43 -12.84 -14.44
CA PRO A 186 0.26 -13.93 -15.14
C PRO A 186 -0.01 -15.31 -14.53
N PHE A 187 -0.24 -15.39 -13.23
CA PHE A 187 -0.48 -16.66 -12.54
C PHE A 187 -1.95 -17.15 -12.53
N ILE A 188 -2.85 -16.41 -13.16
CA ILE A 188 -4.23 -16.87 -13.46
C ILE A 188 -4.57 -16.78 -14.95
N GLY A 189 -3.63 -16.34 -15.79
CA GLY A 189 -3.76 -16.25 -17.24
C GLY A 189 -4.93 -15.41 -17.74
N ALA A 190 -5.38 -14.45 -16.93
CA ALA A 190 -6.54 -13.61 -17.22
C ALA A 190 -6.34 -12.21 -16.67
N ASP A 191 -7.05 -11.25 -17.26
CA ASP A 191 -7.21 -9.93 -16.67
C ASP A 191 -8.27 -9.98 -15.57
N VAL A 192 -7.98 -9.35 -14.43
CA VAL A 192 -8.97 -9.08 -13.38
C VAL A 192 -9.29 -7.59 -13.38
N PRO A 193 -10.50 -7.16 -12.96
CA PRO A 193 -10.84 -5.75 -12.91
C PRO A 193 -9.86 -4.94 -12.05
N GLU A 194 -9.59 -3.71 -12.44
CA GLU A 194 -8.88 -2.77 -11.58
C GLU A 194 -9.62 -2.62 -10.25
N GLY A 195 -8.89 -2.38 -9.16
CA GLY A 195 -9.49 -2.34 -7.83
C GLY A 195 -10.04 -3.68 -7.35
N HIS A 196 -9.58 -4.80 -7.90
CA HIS A 196 -10.07 -6.16 -7.59
C HIS A 196 -9.96 -6.56 -6.11
N GLN A 197 -9.38 -5.73 -5.28
CA GLN A 197 -9.38 -5.91 -3.82
C GLN A 197 -10.53 -5.15 -3.13
N GLY A 198 -11.30 -4.35 -3.86
CA GLY A 198 -12.45 -3.62 -3.35
C GLY A 198 -12.10 -2.44 -2.44
N GLN A 199 -10.92 -1.87 -2.59
CA GLN A 199 -10.50 -0.68 -1.85
C GLN A 199 -10.07 0.44 -2.82
N SER A 200 -10.15 1.69 -2.37
CA SER A 200 -9.69 2.85 -3.12
C SER A 200 -8.52 3.53 -2.42
N VAL A 201 -7.66 4.19 -3.19
CA VAL A 201 -6.51 4.93 -2.62
C VAL A 201 -6.99 6.03 -1.67
N GLN A 202 -8.06 6.74 -2.04
CA GLN A 202 -8.71 7.72 -1.17
C GLN A 202 -9.22 7.08 0.13
N GLY A 203 -9.97 5.98 0.06
CA GLY A 203 -10.52 5.30 1.22
C GLY A 203 -9.46 4.73 2.15
N MET A 204 -8.37 4.17 1.59
CA MET A 204 -7.26 3.68 2.39
C MET A 204 -6.54 4.80 3.14
N SER A 205 -6.27 5.93 2.47
CA SER A 205 -5.61 7.08 3.10
C SER A 205 -6.52 7.77 4.12
N HIS A 206 -7.82 7.91 3.84
CA HIS A 206 -8.82 8.41 4.78
C HIS A 206 -8.91 7.51 6.02
N GLY A 207 -9.06 6.20 5.84
CA GLY A 207 -9.12 5.23 6.93
C GLY A 207 -7.86 5.22 7.79
N ALA A 208 -6.67 5.42 7.17
CA ALA A 208 -5.42 5.54 7.89
C ALA A 208 -5.37 6.79 8.79
N VAL A 209 -5.87 7.94 8.31
CA VAL A 209 -5.99 9.17 9.12
C VAL A 209 -6.97 8.97 10.28
N LEU A 210 -8.16 8.40 10.01
CA LEU A 210 -9.13 8.11 11.07
C LEU A 210 -8.57 7.16 12.13
N SER A 211 -7.78 6.16 11.75
CA SER A 211 -7.13 5.26 12.70
C SER A 211 -6.22 6.03 13.66
N LYS A 212 -5.35 6.92 13.15
CA LYS A 212 -4.46 7.76 13.99
C LYS A 212 -5.22 8.59 15.01
N LEU A 213 -6.39 9.07 14.64
CA LEU A 213 -7.26 9.83 15.53
C LEU A 213 -7.95 8.91 16.57
N LYS A 214 -8.59 7.82 16.11
CA LYS A 214 -9.34 6.91 16.99
C LYS A 214 -8.47 6.25 18.06
N THR A 215 -7.23 5.89 17.71
CA THR A 215 -6.26 5.28 18.65
C THR A 215 -5.51 6.31 19.50
N GLY A 216 -5.57 7.59 19.13
CA GLY A 216 -4.76 8.64 19.76
C GLY A 216 -3.30 8.65 19.34
N PHE A 217 -2.89 7.84 18.34
CA PHE A 217 -1.50 7.74 17.88
C PHE A 217 -0.89 9.10 17.49
N HIS A 218 -1.69 10.02 16.93
CA HIS A 218 -1.24 11.37 16.57
C HIS A 218 -0.62 12.15 17.74
N ARG A 219 -1.00 11.83 19.00
CA ARG A 219 -0.44 12.44 20.22
C ARG A 219 1.01 12.03 20.47
N ARG A 220 1.46 10.91 19.88
CA ARG A 220 2.86 10.44 19.94
C ARG A 220 3.79 11.28 19.08
N ARG A 221 3.25 12.09 18.15
CA ARG A 221 3.99 12.93 17.21
C ARG A 221 5.06 12.17 16.40
N ILE A 222 4.81 10.89 16.14
CA ILE A 222 5.67 10.07 15.29
C ILE A 222 5.21 10.25 13.84
N PRO A 223 6.08 10.74 12.93
CA PRO A 223 5.75 10.90 11.53
C PRO A 223 5.43 9.54 10.87
N TRP A 224 4.48 9.53 9.95
CA TRP A 224 4.16 8.38 9.13
C TRP A 224 3.93 8.77 7.68
N GLY A 225 4.22 7.86 6.76
CA GLY A 225 4.05 8.06 5.33
C GLY A 225 2.83 7.30 4.78
N PHE A 226 2.34 7.76 3.63
CA PHE A 226 1.40 7.01 2.80
C PHE A 226 1.93 7.02 1.37
N ASN A 227 2.17 5.83 0.81
CA ASN A 227 2.75 5.67 -0.51
C ASN A 227 1.66 5.40 -1.58
N ALA A 228 1.72 6.14 -2.68
CA ALA A 228 1.11 5.72 -3.94
C ALA A 228 2.13 4.82 -4.67
N ASP A 229 2.09 3.53 -4.36
CA ASP A 229 3.08 2.54 -4.79
C ASP A 229 2.85 2.08 -6.23
N HIS A 230 3.94 1.89 -6.99
CA HIS A 230 3.93 1.52 -8.41
C HIS A 230 2.96 2.36 -9.25
N GLN A 231 3.09 3.69 -9.16
CA GLN A 231 2.31 4.56 -10.02
C GLN A 231 2.86 4.49 -11.45
N PRO A 232 2.09 3.92 -12.39
CA PRO A 232 2.62 3.57 -13.70
C PRO A 232 2.89 4.81 -14.55
N ILE A 233 4.03 4.83 -15.22
CA ILE A 233 4.48 5.89 -16.13
C ILE A 233 4.50 5.34 -17.55
N GLY A 234 3.82 6.02 -18.46
CA GLY A 234 3.84 5.65 -19.87
C GLY A 234 2.81 4.62 -20.30
N GLY A 235 2.92 4.16 -21.53
CA GLY A 235 1.99 3.21 -22.13
C GLY A 235 0.55 3.68 -22.10
N LYS A 236 -0.39 2.78 -21.78
CA LYS A 236 -1.83 3.08 -21.67
C LYS A 236 -2.18 4.07 -20.54
N TYR A 237 -1.28 4.27 -19.59
CA TYR A 237 -1.53 5.11 -18.42
C TYR A 237 -1.34 6.61 -18.68
N ASP A 238 -0.76 7.00 -19.81
CA ASP A 238 -0.61 8.42 -20.18
C ASP A 238 -1.97 9.10 -20.33
N ALA A 239 -2.99 8.40 -20.82
CA ALA A 239 -4.35 8.92 -20.97
C ALA A 239 -5.07 9.15 -19.62
N ARG A 240 -4.57 8.56 -18.53
CA ARG A 240 -5.18 8.57 -17.19
C ARG A 240 -4.34 9.33 -16.15
N GLU A 241 -3.39 10.11 -16.62
CA GLU A 241 -2.43 10.83 -15.78
C GLU A 241 -3.10 11.77 -14.77
N ALA A 242 -4.14 12.50 -15.18
CA ALA A 242 -4.86 13.42 -14.30
C ALA A 242 -5.61 12.68 -13.18
N GLU A 243 -6.24 11.55 -13.48
CA GLU A 243 -6.94 10.72 -12.51
C GLU A 243 -5.98 10.11 -11.49
N LEU A 244 -4.84 9.60 -11.95
CA LEU A 244 -3.78 9.06 -11.09
C LEU A 244 -3.24 10.12 -10.13
N VAL A 245 -3.06 11.35 -10.59
CA VAL A 245 -2.61 12.46 -9.75
C VAL A 245 -3.66 12.83 -8.71
N SER A 246 -4.93 13.03 -9.11
CA SER A 246 -5.99 13.44 -8.19
C SER A 246 -6.35 12.36 -7.17
N GLY A 247 -6.45 11.10 -7.59
CA GLY A 247 -6.76 9.97 -6.70
C GLY A 247 -5.69 9.70 -5.64
N CYS A 248 -4.45 10.14 -5.88
CA CYS A 248 -3.33 9.96 -4.94
C CYS A 248 -2.91 11.26 -4.24
N ILE A 249 -3.74 12.31 -4.25
CA ILE A 249 -3.37 13.65 -3.77
C ILE A 249 -2.93 13.68 -2.30
N LEU A 250 -3.47 12.80 -1.45
CA LEU A 250 -3.13 12.73 -0.03
C LEU A 250 -1.83 11.95 0.22
N ALA A 251 -1.35 11.15 -0.74
CA ALA A 251 -0.11 10.39 -0.58
C ALA A 251 1.09 11.33 -0.37
N SER A 252 1.88 11.05 0.66
CA SER A 252 3.12 11.78 0.98
C SER A 252 4.37 11.13 0.38
N TYR A 253 4.21 10.07 -0.38
CA TYR A 253 5.27 9.32 -1.02
C TYR A 253 4.74 8.74 -2.34
N ILE A 254 5.44 9.00 -3.44
CA ILE A 254 5.06 8.57 -4.77
C ILE A 254 6.17 7.66 -5.34
N THR A 255 5.79 6.44 -5.69
CA THR A 255 6.66 5.52 -6.42
C THR A 255 6.35 5.61 -7.91
N PHE A 256 7.23 6.21 -8.69
CA PHE A 256 7.13 6.27 -10.14
C PHE A 256 7.66 4.96 -10.74
N ASP A 257 6.75 4.15 -11.25
CA ASP A 257 7.10 2.89 -11.93
C ASP A 257 7.31 3.15 -13.42
N LEU A 258 8.55 3.00 -13.87
CA LEU A 258 8.92 3.24 -15.24
C LEU A 258 8.79 2.01 -16.15
N SER A 259 8.49 0.84 -15.59
CA SER A 259 8.41 -0.42 -16.33
C SER A 259 7.46 -0.37 -17.53
N PRO A 260 6.26 0.26 -17.46
CA PRO A 260 5.36 0.34 -18.60
C PRO A 260 5.97 1.09 -19.80
N GLU A 261 6.66 2.20 -19.57
CA GLU A 261 7.29 2.96 -20.65
C GLU A 261 8.55 2.29 -21.17
N LEU A 262 9.39 1.79 -20.28
CA LEU A 262 10.61 1.08 -20.65
C LEU A 262 10.30 -0.17 -21.50
N GLY A 263 9.20 -0.86 -21.19
CA GLY A 263 8.73 -2.04 -21.93
C GLY A 263 8.29 -1.75 -23.37
N VAL A 264 7.84 -0.53 -23.66
CA VAL A 264 7.42 -0.12 -25.01
C VAL A 264 8.44 0.74 -25.75
N THR A 265 9.48 1.20 -25.07
CA THR A 265 10.54 2.03 -25.66
C THR A 265 11.36 1.20 -26.67
N ARG A 266 11.35 1.63 -27.92
CA ARG A 266 12.12 0.97 -29.00
C ARG A 266 13.56 1.47 -28.99
N LYS A 267 14.49 0.54 -29.04
CA LYS A 267 15.91 0.87 -29.22
C LYS A 267 16.14 1.40 -30.63
N PRO A 268 16.69 2.62 -30.80
CA PRO A 268 17.01 3.16 -32.14
C PRO A 268 18.14 2.37 -32.79
N ALA A 269 18.14 2.33 -34.12
CA ALA A 269 19.19 1.66 -34.88
C ALA A 269 20.58 2.31 -34.70
N ASP A 270 20.61 3.64 -34.57
CA ASP A 270 21.80 4.42 -34.22
C ASP A 270 21.50 5.25 -32.94
N PRO A 271 21.85 4.71 -31.75
CA PRO A 271 21.66 5.41 -30.48
C PRO A 271 22.44 6.73 -30.40
N GLY A 272 23.62 6.82 -30.99
CA GLY A 272 24.44 8.03 -30.97
C GLY A 272 23.76 9.19 -31.70
N ALA A 273 23.36 8.98 -32.98
CA ALA A 273 22.63 9.97 -33.75
C ALA A 273 21.29 10.32 -33.13
N TRP A 274 20.61 9.32 -32.55
CA TRP A 274 19.35 9.55 -31.85
C TRP A 274 19.54 10.45 -30.62
N CYS A 275 20.54 10.20 -29.77
CA CYS A 275 20.84 11.01 -28.61
C CYS A 275 21.19 12.45 -29.01
N GLN A 276 21.99 12.64 -30.07
CA GLN A 276 22.32 13.98 -30.56
C GLN A 276 21.07 14.79 -30.96
N SER A 277 20.05 14.10 -31.49
CA SER A 277 18.81 14.74 -31.96
C SER A 277 17.77 14.95 -30.88
N ASN A 278 17.74 14.11 -29.82
CA ASN A 278 16.63 14.06 -28.85
C ASN A 278 17.03 14.46 -27.42
N VAL A 279 18.32 14.42 -27.08
CA VAL A 279 18.81 14.76 -25.75
C VAL A 279 19.59 16.07 -25.81
N PRO A 280 19.24 17.09 -25.02
CA PRO A 280 20.02 18.33 -24.98
C PRO A 280 21.50 18.02 -24.63
N ARG A 281 22.42 18.57 -25.43
CA ARG A 281 23.84 18.31 -25.28
C ARG A 281 24.36 18.54 -23.86
N ALA A 282 23.96 19.65 -23.24
CA ALA A 282 24.33 19.97 -21.86
C ALA A 282 23.89 18.90 -20.85
N VAL A 283 22.69 18.33 -21.03
CA VAL A 283 22.20 17.23 -20.19
C VAL A 283 23.02 15.97 -20.39
N SER A 284 23.28 15.57 -21.66
CA SER A 284 24.09 14.40 -21.96
C SER A 284 25.51 14.51 -21.38
N GLU A 285 26.16 15.68 -21.52
CA GLU A 285 27.48 15.93 -20.98
C GLU A 285 27.48 15.88 -19.43
N GLN A 286 26.48 16.48 -18.79
CA GLN A 286 26.31 16.47 -17.31
C GLN A 286 26.12 15.03 -16.81
N VAL A 287 25.21 14.27 -17.43
CA VAL A 287 24.94 12.86 -17.06
C VAL A 287 26.20 12.01 -17.19
N ARG A 288 26.93 12.13 -18.31
CA ARG A 288 28.19 11.42 -18.54
C ARG A 288 29.24 11.74 -17.48
N ALA A 289 29.42 13.02 -17.19
CA ALA A 289 30.36 13.46 -16.16
C ALA A 289 29.99 12.90 -14.77
N ARG A 290 28.70 12.92 -14.46
CA ARG A 290 28.20 12.42 -13.17
C ARG A 290 28.35 10.92 -13.03
N VAL A 291 28.01 10.13 -14.09
CA VAL A 291 28.18 8.68 -14.12
C VAL A 291 29.63 8.28 -13.91
N ARG A 292 30.57 8.94 -14.62
CA ARG A 292 32.00 8.73 -14.39
C ARG A 292 32.44 9.12 -12.96
N GLY A 293 31.90 10.22 -12.44
CA GLY A 293 32.21 10.71 -11.10
C GLY A 293 31.79 9.76 -9.96
N VAL A 294 30.86 8.84 -10.22
CA VAL A 294 30.47 7.79 -9.25
C VAL A 294 31.18 6.45 -9.51
N GLY A 295 32.20 6.45 -10.36
CA GLY A 295 33.03 5.27 -10.61
C GLY A 295 32.47 4.28 -11.62
N VAL A 296 31.40 4.64 -12.35
CA VAL A 296 30.81 3.82 -13.41
C VAL A 296 31.45 4.20 -14.76
N SER A 297 31.99 3.22 -15.47
CA SER A 297 32.65 3.40 -16.78
C SER A 297 31.78 2.84 -17.88
N LEU A 298 31.45 3.69 -18.85
CA LEU A 298 30.73 3.34 -20.08
C LEU A 298 31.51 3.92 -21.26
N ASP A 299 31.66 3.14 -22.31
CA ASP A 299 32.11 3.69 -23.57
C ASP A 299 31.02 4.54 -24.25
N GLU A 300 31.35 5.15 -25.41
CA GLU A 300 30.44 6.06 -26.10
C GLU A 300 29.18 5.34 -26.63
N ALA A 301 29.34 4.14 -27.12
CA ALA A 301 28.26 3.36 -27.71
C ALA A 301 27.32 2.83 -26.60
N GLU A 302 27.90 2.30 -25.53
CA GLU A 302 27.18 1.82 -24.35
C GLU A 302 26.39 2.96 -23.69
N PHE A 303 27.03 4.12 -23.48
CA PHE A 303 26.37 5.29 -22.90
C PHE A 303 25.21 5.77 -23.76
N SER A 304 25.41 5.91 -25.06
CA SER A 304 24.37 6.37 -25.98
C SER A 304 23.21 5.39 -26.08
N ALA A 305 23.51 4.08 -26.12
CA ALA A 305 22.47 3.04 -26.12
C ALA A 305 21.62 3.07 -24.83
N LEU A 306 22.27 3.19 -23.69
CA LEU A 306 21.58 3.25 -22.40
C LEU A 306 20.76 4.54 -22.27
N LEU A 307 21.36 5.69 -22.59
CA LEU A 307 20.67 6.99 -22.54
C LEU A 307 19.43 7.00 -23.46
N ALA A 308 19.54 6.48 -24.68
CA ALA A 308 18.40 6.38 -25.60
C ALA A 308 17.29 5.47 -25.06
N SER A 309 17.63 4.44 -24.32
CA SER A 309 16.65 3.49 -23.74
C SER A 309 15.88 4.06 -22.57
N VAL A 310 16.49 4.92 -21.75
CA VAL A 310 15.87 5.42 -20.50
C VAL A 310 15.32 6.85 -20.60
N TRP A 311 15.78 7.64 -21.55
CA TRP A 311 15.41 9.04 -21.73
C TRP A 311 13.88 9.28 -21.81
N PRO A 312 13.11 8.54 -22.63
CA PRO A 312 11.67 8.77 -22.74
C PRO A 312 10.93 8.57 -21.43
N SER A 313 11.28 7.53 -20.67
CA SER A 313 10.65 7.21 -19.40
C SER A 313 10.96 8.27 -18.32
N ILE A 314 12.19 8.76 -18.26
CA ILE A 314 12.59 9.81 -17.32
C ILE A 314 11.89 11.14 -17.66
N LEU A 315 11.71 11.50 -18.92
CA LEU A 315 10.95 12.70 -19.29
C LEU A 315 9.48 12.61 -18.89
N LYS A 316 8.86 11.45 -19.08
CA LYS A 316 7.47 11.23 -18.65
C LYS A 316 7.35 11.26 -17.12
N MET A 317 8.31 10.68 -16.40
CA MET A 317 8.39 10.81 -14.94
C MET A 317 8.50 12.26 -14.52
N GLN A 318 9.36 13.06 -15.14
CA GLN A 318 9.51 14.48 -14.84
C GLN A 318 8.18 15.24 -15.05
N ARG A 319 7.48 14.95 -16.14
CA ARG A 319 6.17 15.53 -16.40
C ARG A 319 5.17 15.18 -15.31
N ARG A 320 5.07 13.89 -14.93
CA ARG A 320 4.18 13.41 -13.89
C ARG A 320 4.53 14.02 -12.53
N ASP A 321 5.81 14.13 -12.19
CA ASP A 321 6.28 14.79 -10.96
C ASP A 321 5.86 16.27 -10.89
N ARG A 322 5.96 16.99 -12.00
CA ARG A 322 5.50 18.39 -12.08
C ARG A 322 4.00 18.51 -11.85
N LEU A 323 3.19 17.62 -12.44
CA LEU A 323 1.74 17.59 -12.24
C LEU A 323 1.37 17.32 -10.77
N TYR A 324 2.06 16.40 -10.12
CA TYR A 324 1.91 16.15 -8.68
C TYR A 324 2.27 17.36 -7.85
N ALA A 325 3.42 17.96 -8.12
CA ALA A 325 3.89 19.12 -7.38
C ALA A 325 2.92 20.30 -7.52
N GLU A 326 2.34 20.51 -8.71
CA GLU A 326 1.34 21.52 -8.95
C GLU A 326 0.03 21.22 -8.24
N ALA A 327 -0.52 20.01 -8.40
CA ALA A 327 -1.76 19.60 -7.76
C ALA A 327 -1.67 19.75 -6.23
N ARG A 328 -0.55 19.34 -5.63
CA ARG A 328 -0.35 19.45 -4.17
C ARG A 328 -0.19 20.90 -3.71
N ARG A 329 0.50 21.77 -4.47
CA ARG A 329 0.56 23.21 -4.15
C ARG A 329 -0.81 23.89 -4.23
N ASN A 330 -1.69 23.40 -5.11
CA ASN A 330 -3.05 23.93 -5.22
C ASN A 330 -3.96 23.42 -4.10
N ALA A 331 -3.76 22.17 -3.65
CA ALA A 331 -4.57 21.54 -2.63
C ALA A 331 -4.17 21.92 -1.20
N PHE A 332 -2.88 22.21 -0.94
CA PHE A 332 -2.35 22.38 0.41
C PHE A 332 -1.71 23.74 0.61
N THR A 333 -2.09 24.38 1.72
CA THR A 333 -1.71 25.76 2.06
C THR A 333 -0.33 25.88 2.72
N THR A 334 0.21 24.78 3.28
CA THR A 334 1.51 24.77 3.94
C THR A 334 2.55 23.99 3.13
N SER A 335 3.84 24.32 3.31
CA SER A 335 4.95 23.61 2.68
C SER A 335 5.02 22.15 3.12
N THR A 336 4.78 21.88 4.39
CA THR A 336 4.72 20.53 4.95
C THR A 336 3.57 19.73 4.33
N GLY A 337 2.38 20.34 4.20
CA GLY A 337 1.24 19.72 3.55
C GLY A 337 1.47 19.38 2.08
N ALA A 338 2.17 20.25 1.34
CA ALA A 338 2.47 20.07 -0.07
C ALA A 338 3.65 19.11 -0.35
N SER A 339 4.57 18.90 0.60
CA SER A 339 5.78 18.10 0.40
C SER A 339 5.47 16.60 0.24
N TYR A 340 6.30 15.89 -0.54
CA TYR A 340 6.22 14.43 -0.72
C TYR A 340 7.58 13.84 -1.09
N LEU A 341 7.75 12.54 -0.80
CA LEU A 341 8.90 11.74 -1.19
C LEU A 341 8.72 11.16 -2.58
N ARG A 342 9.81 10.91 -3.27
CA ARG A 342 9.84 10.34 -4.62
C ARG A 342 10.71 9.09 -4.65
N GLU A 343 10.18 8.04 -5.23
CA GLU A 343 10.92 6.82 -5.55
C GLU A 343 10.92 6.59 -7.05
N LEU A 344 12.08 6.22 -7.56
CA LEU A 344 12.26 5.69 -8.91
C LEU A 344 12.19 4.16 -8.85
N SER A 345 11.16 3.54 -9.43
CA SER A 345 11.02 2.08 -9.47
C SER A 345 11.35 1.53 -10.85
N ILE A 346 12.24 0.51 -10.86
CA ILE A 346 12.71 -0.23 -12.03
C ILE A 346 12.86 -1.72 -11.71
N ASP A 347 12.15 -2.21 -10.70
CA ASP A 347 12.25 -3.59 -10.22
C ASP A 347 11.45 -4.61 -11.04
N GLU A 348 10.46 -4.15 -11.81
CA GLU A 348 9.63 -5.02 -12.68
C GLU A 348 10.20 -5.24 -14.08
N LEU A 349 11.41 -4.74 -14.38
CA LEU A 349 12.09 -4.98 -15.64
C LEU A 349 12.66 -6.41 -15.72
N PRO A 350 12.74 -6.98 -16.93
CA PRO A 350 13.41 -8.27 -17.13
C PRO A 350 14.89 -8.20 -16.75
N GLY A 351 15.32 -9.08 -15.86
CA GLY A 351 16.70 -9.18 -15.42
C GLY A 351 17.05 -8.30 -14.22
N LEU A 352 18.32 -8.30 -13.86
CA LEU A 352 18.84 -7.53 -12.73
C LEU A 352 19.16 -6.09 -13.15
N THR A 353 18.96 -5.16 -12.25
CA THR A 353 19.43 -3.78 -12.47
C THR A 353 20.94 -3.73 -12.40
N THR A 354 21.57 -3.09 -13.39
CA THR A 354 23.02 -2.87 -13.40
C THR A 354 23.41 -1.53 -12.81
N PRO A 355 24.64 -1.37 -12.27
CA PRO A 355 25.14 -0.10 -11.78
C PRO A 355 25.10 1.02 -12.84
N GLU A 356 25.35 0.65 -14.11
CA GLU A 356 25.35 1.56 -15.26
C GLU A 356 23.95 2.13 -15.49
N THR A 357 22.94 1.26 -15.50
CA THR A 357 21.54 1.67 -15.64
C THR A 357 21.12 2.58 -14.47
N LEU A 358 21.41 2.14 -13.24
CA LEU A 358 21.05 2.89 -12.05
C LEU A 358 21.73 4.26 -12.00
N ALA A 359 23.04 4.32 -12.23
CA ALA A 359 23.80 5.58 -12.21
C ALA A 359 23.32 6.55 -13.31
N THR A 360 23.03 6.04 -14.52
CA THR A 360 22.54 6.86 -15.63
C THR A 360 21.16 7.45 -15.33
N MET A 361 20.24 6.66 -14.78
CA MET A 361 18.90 7.14 -14.44
C MET A 361 18.92 8.16 -13.30
N LEU A 362 19.70 7.93 -12.26
CA LEU A 362 19.86 8.89 -11.15
C LEU A 362 20.54 10.18 -11.60
N ALA A 363 21.57 10.08 -12.46
CA ALA A 363 22.23 11.26 -13.04
C ALA A 363 21.28 12.07 -13.95
N LEU A 364 20.37 11.41 -14.68
CA LEU A 364 19.33 12.07 -15.44
C LEU A 364 18.35 12.81 -14.53
N CYS A 365 17.93 12.19 -13.43
CA CYS A 365 17.08 12.85 -12.43
C CYS A 365 17.75 14.13 -11.89
N GLU A 366 19.04 14.06 -11.52
CA GLU A 366 19.79 15.23 -11.09
C GLU A 366 19.87 16.31 -12.20
N ALA A 367 20.23 15.94 -13.43
CA ALA A 367 20.37 16.86 -14.56
C ALA A 367 19.03 17.55 -14.93
N LEU A 368 17.91 16.88 -14.68
CA LEU A 368 16.56 17.41 -14.88
C LEU A 368 15.97 18.08 -13.61
N SER A 369 16.77 18.28 -12.56
CA SER A 369 16.38 18.88 -11.28
C SER A 369 15.22 18.14 -10.57
N MET A 370 15.14 16.84 -10.74
CA MET A 370 14.22 15.95 -10.01
C MET A 370 14.95 15.38 -8.79
N ARG A 371 14.47 15.69 -7.60
CA ARG A 371 14.97 15.05 -6.40
C ARG A 371 14.34 13.66 -6.26
N VAL A 372 15.17 12.63 -6.15
CA VAL A 372 14.78 11.25 -5.82
C VAL A 372 15.25 10.97 -4.39
N HIS A 373 14.42 10.31 -3.59
CA HIS A 373 14.72 9.94 -2.20
C HIS A 373 15.02 8.45 -2.07
N PHE A 374 14.32 7.65 -2.88
CA PHE A 374 14.48 6.20 -2.93
C PHE A 374 14.57 5.73 -4.38
N VAL A 375 15.26 4.63 -4.57
CA VAL A 375 15.24 3.89 -5.84
C VAL A 375 15.05 2.41 -5.56
N ALA A 376 14.17 1.77 -6.32
CA ALA A 376 13.89 0.34 -6.23
C ALA A 376 14.45 -0.40 -7.46
N PRO A 377 15.65 -0.98 -7.36
CA PRO A 377 16.23 -1.80 -8.42
C PRO A 377 15.79 -3.26 -8.31
N ALA A 378 15.93 -4.00 -9.42
CA ALA A 378 15.70 -5.43 -9.48
C ALA A 378 16.90 -6.21 -8.91
N PHE A 379 16.70 -6.87 -7.76
CA PHE A 379 17.68 -7.77 -7.13
C PHE A 379 17.47 -9.24 -7.47
N GLY A 380 16.38 -9.59 -8.15
CA GLY A 380 15.96 -10.96 -8.37
C GLY A 380 15.22 -11.57 -7.16
N PHE A 381 14.58 -10.72 -6.34
CA PHE A 381 13.72 -11.19 -5.27
C PHE A 381 12.46 -11.86 -5.82
N GLN A 382 12.12 -13.01 -5.25
CA GLN A 382 10.82 -13.65 -5.45
C GLN A 382 9.93 -13.34 -4.25
N LYS A 383 8.65 -13.08 -4.50
CA LYS A 383 7.68 -12.85 -3.41
C LYS A 383 7.68 -14.08 -2.50
N ASN A 384 7.74 -13.83 -1.19
CA ASN A 384 7.64 -14.82 -0.12
C ASN A 384 8.64 -15.97 -0.09
N PHE A 385 9.69 -15.87 -0.87
CA PHE A 385 10.80 -16.79 -0.78
C PHE A 385 12.03 -16.10 -0.18
N PRO A 386 12.74 -16.76 0.72
CA PRO A 386 14.09 -16.36 1.08
C PRO A 386 14.96 -16.28 -0.19
N PHE A 387 15.98 -15.46 -0.13
CA PHE A 387 17.06 -15.51 -1.11
C PHE A 387 18.10 -16.51 -0.60
N ASP A 388 18.36 -17.56 -1.37
CA ASP A 388 19.10 -18.72 -0.88
C ASP A 388 20.57 -18.42 -0.58
N ASP A 389 21.23 -17.59 -1.41
CA ASP A 389 22.63 -17.24 -1.28
C ASP A 389 22.81 -15.82 -0.69
N ASN A 390 23.05 -15.75 0.62
CA ASN A 390 23.27 -14.47 1.29
C ASN A 390 24.53 -13.74 0.84
N GLN A 391 25.58 -14.43 0.39
CA GLN A 391 26.80 -13.77 -0.10
C GLN A 391 26.53 -13.08 -1.44
N GLU A 392 25.84 -13.77 -2.33
CA GLU A 392 25.40 -13.19 -3.59
C GLU A 392 24.41 -12.04 -3.37
N LEU A 393 23.48 -12.16 -2.41
CA LEU A 393 22.60 -11.06 -2.05
C LEU A 393 23.39 -9.83 -1.60
N GLU A 394 24.34 -10.01 -0.68
CA GLU A 394 25.18 -8.90 -0.20
C GLU A 394 25.97 -8.26 -1.34
N ARG A 395 26.52 -9.07 -2.24
CA ARG A 395 27.25 -8.57 -3.41
C ARG A 395 26.35 -7.70 -4.30
N ARG A 396 25.14 -8.17 -4.62
CA ARG A 396 24.17 -7.42 -5.43
C ARG A 396 23.76 -6.11 -4.75
N VAL A 397 23.41 -6.18 -3.48
CA VAL A 397 23.01 -4.99 -2.73
C VAL A 397 24.17 -3.99 -2.64
N ARG A 398 25.39 -4.44 -2.33
CA ARG A 398 26.57 -3.57 -2.17
C ARG A 398 26.87 -2.78 -3.44
N VAL A 399 26.88 -3.46 -4.58
CA VAL A 399 27.22 -2.83 -5.86
C VAL A 399 26.22 -1.71 -6.22
N LEU A 400 24.93 -1.93 -6.00
CA LEU A 400 23.90 -0.92 -6.26
C LEU A 400 23.84 0.14 -5.15
N TRP A 401 24.10 -0.25 -3.90
CA TRP A 401 24.17 0.68 -2.78
C TRP A 401 25.32 1.70 -2.93
N ASP A 402 26.47 1.30 -3.46
CA ASP A 402 27.58 2.23 -3.69
C ASP A 402 27.17 3.34 -4.68
N VAL A 403 26.38 3.04 -5.69
CA VAL A 403 25.76 4.03 -6.58
C VAL A 403 24.77 4.88 -5.81
N CYS A 404 23.79 4.29 -5.11
CA CYS A 404 22.78 5.02 -4.36
C CYS A 404 23.40 6.01 -3.36
N ARG A 405 24.41 5.56 -2.63
CA ARG A 405 25.15 6.37 -1.65
C ARG A 405 25.81 7.59 -2.30
N ALA A 406 26.37 7.44 -3.50
CA ALA A 406 27.01 8.53 -4.23
C ALA A 406 26.02 9.60 -4.72
N PHE A 407 24.74 9.25 -4.83
CA PHE A 407 23.64 10.17 -5.15
C PHE A 407 22.83 10.62 -3.92
N ASP A 408 23.22 10.24 -2.71
CA ASP A 408 22.47 10.45 -1.45
C ASP A 408 21.02 9.94 -1.49
N VAL A 409 20.78 8.84 -2.20
CA VAL A 409 19.49 8.18 -2.38
C VAL A 409 19.45 6.91 -1.54
N SER A 410 18.34 6.61 -0.89
CA SER A 410 18.12 5.34 -0.18
C SER A 410 17.64 4.26 -1.15
N ILE A 411 17.84 2.99 -0.76
CA ILE A 411 17.50 1.85 -1.60
C ILE A 411 16.20 1.17 -1.16
N GLY A 412 15.28 0.92 -2.08
CA GLY A 412 14.01 0.24 -1.85
C GLY A 412 14.09 -1.24 -2.25
N PHE A 413 13.59 -2.10 -1.39
CA PHE A 413 13.47 -3.53 -1.63
C PHE A 413 12.01 -3.90 -1.84
N HIS A 414 11.58 -3.93 -3.11
CA HIS A 414 10.28 -4.43 -3.48
C HIS A 414 10.23 -5.96 -3.38
N SER A 415 9.04 -6.55 -3.32
CA SER A 415 8.89 -8.00 -3.04
C SER A 415 9.60 -8.45 -1.74
N GLY A 416 9.71 -7.54 -0.77
CA GLY A 416 10.43 -7.75 0.48
C GLY A 416 9.75 -8.69 1.48
N SER A 417 8.51 -9.12 1.25
CA SER A 417 7.81 -10.07 2.13
C SER A 417 8.48 -11.44 2.15
N GLY A 418 8.46 -12.12 3.31
CA GLY A 418 8.85 -13.53 3.44
C GLY A 418 10.33 -13.83 3.24
N LYS A 419 11.20 -12.84 3.38
CA LYS A 419 12.65 -13.06 3.39
C LYS A 419 13.11 -13.66 4.73
N SER A 420 14.23 -14.36 4.72
CA SER A 420 14.84 -14.86 5.96
C SER A 420 15.38 -13.71 6.82
N ALA A 421 15.55 -13.99 8.12
CA ALA A 421 16.18 -13.02 9.02
C ALA A 421 17.58 -12.61 8.54
N GLU A 422 18.34 -13.55 7.97
CA GLU A 422 19.68 -13.24 7.46
C GLU A 422 19.63 -12.40 6.19
N ASN A 423 18.64 -12.60 5.30
CA ASN A 423 18.46 -11.71 4.14
C ASN A 423 18.22 -10.26 4.59
N TYR A 424 17.34 -10.04 5.58
CA TYR A 424 17.09 -8.69 6.10
C TYR A 424 18.31 -8.10 6.80
N ARG A 425 19.05 -8.90 7.57
CA ARG A 425 20.30 -8.47 8.21
C ARG A 425 21.35 -8.06 7.18
N SER A 426 21.49 -8.83 6.10
CA SER A 426 22.39 -8.51 4.99
C SER A 426 22.03 -7.18 4.34
N CYS A 427 20.75 -6.96 4.02
CA CYS A 427 20.29 -5.67 3.49
C CYS A 427 20.57 -4.51 4.46
N GLY A 428 20.20 -4.66 5.73
CA GLY A 428 20.40 -3.63 6.76
C GLY A 428 21.87 -3.30 7.00
N ARG A 429 22.73 -4.33 7.10
CA ARG A 429 24.18 -4.17 7.31
C ARG A 429 24.85 -3.45 6.16
N VAL A 430 24.56 -3.85 4.91
CA VAL A 430 25.17 -3.24 3.72
C VAL A 430 24.78 -1.78 3.57
N THR A 431 23.54 -1.44 3.84
CA THR A 431 23.00 -0.09 3.63
C THR A 431 23.13 0.83 4.85
N GLY A 432 23.55 0.29 6.00
CA GLY A 432 23.50 1.03 7.26
C GLY A 432 22.08 1.44 7.64
N SER A 433 21.10 0.56 7.36
CA SER A 433 19.65 0.76 7.55
C SER A 433 19.04 1.93 6.75
N ARG A 434 19.75 2.50 5.78
CA ARG A 434 19.22 3.47 4.82
C ARG A 434 18.49 2.76 3.69
N LEU A 435 17.36 2.16 4.02
CA LEU A 435 16.60 1.33 3.11
C LEU A 435 15.09 1.41 3.38
N GLU A 436 14.32 0.97 2.39
CA GLU A 436 12.92 0.64 2.55
C GLU A 436 12.69 -0.85 2.25
N ILE A 437 11.86 -1.51 3.07
CA ILE A 437 11.37 -2.86 2.79
C ILE A 437 9.87 -2.80 2.57
N LYS A 438 9.40 -3.14 1.36
CA LYS A 438 7.97 -3.20 1.03
C LYS A 438 7.40 -4.59 1.28
N THR A 439 6.32 -4.68 2.08
CA THR A 439 5.74 -5.95 2.54
C THR A 439 4.23 -5.97 2.32
N SER A 440 3.75 -6.31 1.13
CA SER A 440 2.30 -6.27 0.83
C SER A 440 1.56 -7.57 1.16
N GLY A 441 2.06 -8.72 0.76
CA GLY A 441 1.38 -10.02 0.92
C GLY A 441 1.35 -10.55 2.35
N ARG A 442 2.24 -10.06 3.22
CA ARG A 442 2.37 -10.58 4.57
C ARG A 442 1.13 -10.37 5.44
N TYR A 443 0.42 -9.27 5.26
CA TYR A 443 -0.75 -8.94 6.11
C TYR A 443 -1.96 -9.82 5.82
N THR A 444 -2.13 -10.34 4.60
CA THR A 444 -3.12 -11.39 4.32
C THR A 444 -2.71 -12.72 4.93
N TYR A 445 -1.43 -13.05 4.89
CA TYR A 445 -0.88 -14.24 5.52
C TYR A 445 -1.11 -14.22 7.04
N GLU A 446 -0.82 -13.11 7.72
CA GLU A 446 -1.05 -12.98 9.15
C GLU A 446 -2.55 -13.03 9.53
N MET A 447 -3.44 -12.55 8.65
CA MET A 447 -4.88 -12.72 8.82
C MET A 447 -5.26 -14.20 8.73
N GLY A 448 -4.77 -14.92 7.73
CA GLY A 448 -5.01 -16.38 7.59
C GLY A 448 -4.55 -17.15 8.82
N ARG A 449 -3.37 -16.84 9.36
CA ARG A 449 -2.88 -17.42 10.62
C ARG A 449 -3.80 -17.12 11.81
N ALA A 450 -4.27 -15.89 11.91
CA ALA A 450 -5.13 -15.47 13.01
C ALA A 450 -6.49 -16.20 12.97
N LEU A 451 -7.11 -16.28 11.79
CA LEU A 451 -8.39 -16.98 11.60
C LEU A 451 -8.27 -18.49 11.83
N ARG A 452 -7.19 -19.12 11.34
CA ARG A 452 -6.92 -20.55 11.58
C ARG A 452 -6.77 -20.87 13.06
N ALA A 453 -6.13 -19.99 13.83
CA ALA A 453 -5.85 -20.19 15.25
C ALA A 453 -6.98 -19.71 16.17
N SER A 454 -8.04 -19.07 15.64
CA SER A 454 -9.19 -18.62 16.42
C SER A 454 -10.00 -19.80 16.94
N SER A 455 -10.56 -19.69 18.14
CA SER A 455 -11.51 -20.66 18.68
C SER A 455 -12.94 -20.42 18.19
N ASP A 456 -13.22 -19.29 17.53
CA ASP A 456 -14.54 -18.95 17.00
C ASP A 456 -14.84 -19.75 15.73
N PRO A 457 -15.94 -20.51 15.68
CA PRO A 457 -16.30 -21.31 14.52
C PRO A 457 -16.53 -20.49 13.23
N SER A 458 -16.96 -19.23 13.34
CA SER A 458 -17.18 -18.37 12.16
C SER A 458 -15.86 -17.92 11.53
N ASP A 459 -14.84 -17.65 12.33
CA ASP A 459 -13.48 -17.34 11.86
C ASP A 459 -12.85 -18.55 11.16
N GLN A 460 -12.98 -19.73 11.78
CA GLN A 460 -12.48 -20.99 11.19
C GLN A 460 -13.20 -21.30 9.87
N ALA A 461 -14.53 -21.08 9.81
CA ALA A 461 -15.29 -21.25 8.58
C ALA A 461 -14.89 -20.24 7.49
N LEU A 462 -14.57 -19.00 7.87
CA LEU A 462 -14.04 -18.02 6.93
C LEU A 462 -12.68 -18.46 6.37
N PHE A 463 -11.77 -18.93 7.22
CA PHE A 463 -10.47 -19.43 6.78
C PHE A 463 -10.60 -20.67 5.88
N SER A 464 -11.45 -21.61 6.24
CA SER A 464 -11.70 -22.81 5.43
C SER A 464 -12.25 -22.45 4.05
N ALA A 465 -13.24 -21.56 3.97
CA ALA A 465 -13.78 -21.07 2.70
C ALA A 465 -12.72 -20.35 1.86
N TRP A 466 -11.85 -19.58 2.51
CA TRP A 466 -10.74 -18.89 1.86
C TRP A 466 -9.70 -19.87 1.30
N TYR A 467 -9.37 -20.90 2.07
CA TYR A 467 -8.44 -21.95 1.64
C TYR A 467 -9.02 -22.76 0.48
N ASP A 468 -10.29 -23.17 0.57
CA ASP A 468 -10.98 -23.93 -0.48
C ASP A 468 -11.01 -23.15 -1.80
N PHE A 469 -11.30 -21.84 -1.74
CA PHE A 469 -11.24 -20.96 -2.92
C PHE A 469 -9.85 -20.99 -3.58
N THR A 470 -8.78 -20.84 -2.80
CA THR A 470 -7.42 -20.82 -3.35
C THR A 470 -7.01 -22.17 -3.94
N ARG A 471 -7.42 -23.25 -3.29
CA ARG A 471 -7.22 -24.62 -3.79
C ARG A 471 -7.93 -24.85 -5.12
N ASP A 472 -9.18 -24.46 -5.21
CA ASP A 472 -9.98 -24.68 -6.43
C ASP A 472 -9.45 -23.81 -7.59
N LEU A 473 -9.05 -22.58 -7.32
CA LEU A 473 -8.41 -21.70 -8.31
C LEU A 473 -7.06 -22.27 -8.79
N ALA A 474 -6.25 -22.79 -7.85
CA ALA A 474 -4.98 -23.44 -8.19
C ALA A 474 -5.18 -24.68 -9.08
N ILE A 475 -6.19 -25.51 -8.79
CA ILE A 475 -6.53 -26.67 -9.62
C ILE A 475 -6.98 -26.22 -11.02
N GLU A 476 -7.83 -25.20 -11.10
CA GLU A 476 -8.28 -24.68 -12.40
C GLU A 476 -7.10 -24.18 -13.23
N SER A 477 -6.23 -23.36 -12.63
CA SER A 477 -5.05 -22.81 -13.28
C SER A 477 -4.02 -23.88 -13.67
N ALA A 478 -3.87 -24.95 -12.87
CA ALA A 478 -2.93 -26.06 -13.17
C ALA A 478 -3.31 -26.90 -14.40
N PHE A 479 -4.56 -26.77 -14.89
CA PHE A 479 -5.06 -27.42 -16.10
C PHE A 479 -5.53 -26.41 -17.15
N SER A 480 -5.08 -25.17 -17.06
CA SER A 480 -5.34 -24.12 -18.03
C SER A 480 -4.65 -24.42 -19.38
N ASP A 481 -5.25 -23.96 -20.48
CA ASP A 481 -4.64 -23.97 -21.80
C ASP A 481 -3.45 -23.01 -21.93
N ASN A 482 -3.40 -21.95 -21.08
CA ASN A 482 -2.27 -21.03 -21.01
C ASN A 482 -1.06 -21.73 -20.35
N PRO A 483 0.07 -21.93 -21.10
CA PRO A 483 1.22 -22.66 -20.57
C PRO A 483 1.85 -22.01 -19.35
N GLN A 484 1.93 -20.67 -19.32
CA GLN A 484 2.55 -19.93 -18.22
C GLN A 484 1.71 -20.06 -16.93
N GLU A 485 0.40 -19.86 -17.04
CA GLU A 485 -0.53 -20.05 -15.91
C GLU A 485 -0.43 -21.49 -15.36
N ARG A 486 -0.47 -22.47 -16.28
CA ARG A 486 -0.41 -23.90 -15.93
C ARG A 486 0.88 -24.25 -15.19
N GLU A 487 2.02 -23.81 -15.68
CA GLU A 487 3.33 -24.08 -15.07
C GLU A 487 3.41 -23.45 -13.68
N MET A 488 3.03 -22.19 -13.54
CA MET A 488 3.06 -21.49 -12.25
C MET A 488 2.16 -22.18 -11.21
N ALA A 489 0.91 -22.48 -11.58
CA ALA A 489 -0.03 -23.14 -10.67
C ALA A 489 0.46 -24.53 -10.23
N ARG A 490 1.04 -25.31 -11.15
CA ARG A 490 1.64 -26.60 -10.83
C ARG A 490 2.80 -26.47 -9.84
N ARG A 491 3.66 -25.50 -10.02
CA ARG A 491 4.75 -25.23 -9.04
C ARG A 491 4.20 -24.90 -7.66
N PHE A 492 3.16 -24.10 -7.55
CA PHE A 492 2.54 -23.77 -6.26
C PHE A 492 1.91 -25.00 -5.59
N ILE A 493 1.29 -25.88 -6.38
CA ILE A 493 0.72 -27.14 -5.88
C ILE A 493 1.83 -28.09 -5.44
N VAL A 494 2.88 -28.28 -6.24
CA VAL A 494 4.03 -29.12 -5.90
C VAL A 494 4.63 -28.67 -4.57
N HIS A 495 4.90 -27.37 -4.42
CA HIS A 495 5.45 -26.84 -3.17
C HIS A 495 4.57 -27.16 -1.95
N ALA A 496 3.24 -27.05 -2.07
CA ALA A 496 2.33 -27.37 -0.98
C ALA A 496 2.32 -28.87 -0.64
N LEU A 497 2.39 -29.74 -1.65
CA LEU A 497 2.46 -31.19 -1.44
C LEU A 497 3.78 -31.62 -0.81
N GLU A 498 4.91 -31.06 -1.27
CA GLU A 498 6.23 -31.30 -0.71
C GLU A 498 6.36 -30.80 0.74
N HIS A 499 5.76 -29.63 1.03
CA HIS A 499 5.68 -29.10 2.39
C HIS A 499 5.01 -30.08 3.36
N GLU A 500 4.00 -30.81 2.90
CA GLU A 500 3.27 -31.82 3.66
C GLU A 500 3.84 -33.25 3.46
N HIS A 501 5.03 -33.38 2.87
CA HIS A 501 5.71 -34.66 2.59
C HIS A 501 4.84 -35.64 1.78
N ARG A 502 4.05 -35.12 0.80
CA ARG A 502 3.16 -35.92 -0.05
C ARG A 502 3.68 -36.05 -1.48
N PRO A 503 3.32 -37.11 -2.20
CA PRO A 503 3.68 -37.26 -3.61
C PRO A 503 3.17 -36.07 -4.45
N ALA A 504 4.06 -35.53 -5.29
CA ALA A 504 3.77 -34.37 -6.14
C ALA A 504 3.37 -34.72 -7.58
N ASP A 505 3.44 -35.99 -7.99
CA ASP A 505 3.00 -36.44 -9.32
C ASP A 505 1.48 -36.64 -9.36
N VAL A 506 0.76 -35.52 -9.45
CA VAL A 506 -0.71 -35.48 -9.35
C VAL A 506 -1.38 -34.94 -10.60
N PHE A 507 -0.63 -34.58 -11.65
CA PHE A 507 -1.13 -33.85 -12.81
C PHE A 507 -1.55 -34.71 -13.99
N ALA A 508 -1.60 -36.04 -13.84
CA ALA A 508 -2.11 -36.95 -14.86
C ALA A 508 -3.58 -36.65 -15.23
N ALA A 509 -4.39 -36.27 -14.24
CA ALA A 509 -5.78 -35.84 -14.44
C ALA A 509 -6.19 -34.82 -13.38
N ARG A 510 -7.10 -33.89 -13.74
CA ARG A 510 -7.65 -32.87 -12.81
C ARG A 510 -8.22 -33.51 -11.52
N ASN A 511 -8.88 -34.65 -11.66
CA ASN A 511 -9.48 -35.35 -10.52
C ASN A 511 -8.45 -35.95 -9.58
N SER A 512 -7.31 -36.40 -10.08
CA SER A 512 -6.18 -36.89 -9.26
C SER A 512 -5.58 -35.75 -8.44
N CYS A 513 -5.35 -34.60 -9.07
CA CYS A 513 -4.89 -33.38 -8.40
C CYS A 513 -5.87 -32.93 -7.30
N ARG A 514 -7.19 -32.89 -7.63
CA ARG A 514 -8.22 -32.52 -6.65
C ARG A 514 -8.23 -33.45 -5.43
N LYS A 515 -8.13 -34.78 -5.64
CA LYS A 515 -8.07 -35.75 -4.53
C LYS A 515 -6.83 -35.56 -3.65
N ALA A 516 -5.68 -35.31 -4.25
CA ALA A 516 -4.44 -35.06 -3.50
C ALA A 516 -4.56 -33.81 -2.64
N LEU A 517 -5.06 -32.70 -3.19
CA LEU A 517 -5.20 -31.44 -2.46
C LEU A 517 -6.35 -31.45 -1.44
N ALA A 518 -7.41 -32.23 -1.66
CA ALA A 518 -8.51 -32.39 -0.69
C ALA A 518 -8.06 -33.07 0.62
N GLY A 519 -6.94 -33.78 0.60
CA GLY A 519 -6.35 -34.39 1.80
C GLY A 519 -5.40 -33.48 2.56
N LEU A 520 -5.17 -32.24 2.11
CA LEU A 520 -4.31 -31.29 2.85
C LEU A 520 -5.12 -30.59 3.94
N GLU A 521 -4.52 -30.44 5.11
CA GLU A 521 -5.06 -29.57 6.15
C GLU A 521 -4.87 -28.09 5.73
N PRO A 522 -5.90 -27.22 5.88
CA PRO A 522 -5.79 -25.81 5.54
C PRO A 522 -4.61 -25.14 6.24
N ASN A 523 -3.65 -24.62 5.46
CA ASN A 523 -2.41 -24.03 5.98
C ASN A 523 -2.01 -22.79 5.17
N PRO A 524 -1.80 -21.62 5.82
CA PRO A 524 -1.32 -20.41 5.15
C PRO A 524 0.07 -20.55 4.50
N ASP A 525 0.86 -21.55 4.91
CA ASP A 525 2.19 -21.83 4.37
C ASP A 525 2.15 -22.52 3.00
N HIS A 526 0.99 -23.02 2.58
CA HIS A 526 0.85 -23.59 1.24
C HIS A 526 0.94 -22.50 0.18
N MET A 527 1.87 -22.67 -0.77
CA MET A 527 2.20 -21.64 -1.75
C MET A 527 1.01 -21.21 -2.59
N PHE A 528 0.15 -22.14 -3.02
CA PHE A 528 -1.05 -21.76 -3.77
C PHE A 528 -2.01 -20.90 -2.94
N TRP A 529 -2.11 -21.13 -1.62
CA TRP A 529 -2.90 -20.26 -0.76
C TRP A 529 -2.28 -18.87 -0.72
N PHE A 530 -0.97 -18.80 -0.51
CA PHE A 530 -0.29 -17.52 -0.42
C PHE A 530 -0.44 -16.68 -1.70
N GLU A 531 -0.29 -17.29 -2.85
CA GLU A 531 -0.30 -16.58 -4.13
C GLU A 531 -1.73 -16.17 -4.60
N TYR A 532 -2.77 -16.94 -4.22
CA TYR A 532 -4.13 -16.69 -4.68
C TYR A 532 -5.04 -16.03 -3.64
N ASN A 533 -4.63 -15.92 -2.36
CA ASN A 533 -5.51 -15.50 -1.27
C ASN A 533 -6.18 -14.14 -1.47
N PHE A 534 -5.47 -13.16 -2.01
CA PHE A 534 -5.99 -11.80 -2.16
C PHE A 534 -7.15 -11.71 -3.18
N LEU A 535 -7.29 -12.67 -4.08
CA LEU A 535 -8.38 -12.74 -5.05
C LEU A 535 -9.73 -13.12 -4.41
N PHE A 536 -9.69 -13.78 -3.26
CA PHE A 536 -10.89 -14.15 -2.51
C PHE A 536 -11.63 -12.94 -1.93
N VAL A 537 -10.91 -11.87 -1.62
CA VAL A 537 -11.42 -10.74 -0.85
C VAL A 537 -12.62 -10.07 -1.52
N LEU A 538 -12.65 -10.02 -2.84
CA LEU A 538 -13.75 -9.47 -3.64
C LEU A 538 -14.26 -10.48 -4.68
N ALA A 539 -14.17 -11.77 -4.39
CA ALA A 539 -14.76 -12.82 -5.23
C ALA A 539 -16.25 -13.00 -4.91
N ALA A 540 -17.12 -12.83 -5.90
CA ALA A 540 -18.55 -12.98 -5.69
C ALA A 540 -18.90 -14.35 -5.10
N GLU A 541 -19.57 -14.34 -3.94
CA GLU A 541 -19.97 -15.57 -3.21
C GLU A 541 -18.80 -16.51 -2.87
N GLY A 542 -17.56 -16.00 -2.84
CA GLY A 542 -16.37 -16.81 -2.59
C GLY A 542 -16.03 -17.82 -3.68
N ARG A 543 -16.50 -17.60 -4.93
CA ARG A 543 -16.29 -18.56 -6.03
C ARG A 543 -14.93 -18.35 -6.72
N ALA A 544 -14.25 -19.46 -7.00
CA ALA A 544 -12.93 -19.48 -7.64
C ALA A 544 -12.95 -19.35 -9.18
N GLU A 545 -14.10 -19.07 -9.77
CA GLU A 545 -14.24 -18.86 -11.21
C GLU A 545 -13.63 -17.51 -11.60
N LYS A 546 -12.81 -17.45 -12.66
CA LYS A 546 -12.17 -16.22 -13.13
C LYS A 546 -13.13 -15.04 -13.31
N ARG A 547 -14.37 -15.29 -13.76
CA ARG A 547 -15.42 -14.26 -13.92
C ARG A 547 -15.98 -13.71 -12.59
N ALA A 548 -15.72 -14.38 -11.46
CA ALA A 548 -16.18 -13.95 -10.14
C ALA A 548 -15.13 -13.08 -9.42
N LEU A 549 -13.89 -13.00 -9.96
CA LEU A 549 -12.79 -12.27 -9.35
C LEU A 549 -12.97 -10.76 -9.54
N GLY A 550 -12.70 -9.99 -8.49
CA GLY A 550 -12.81 -8.54 -8.52
C GLY A 550 -14.24 -8.05 -8.79
N ASP A 551 -15.24 -8.75 -8.30
CA ASP A 551 -16.66 -8.43 -8.53
C ASP A 551 -17.10 -7.22 -7.67
N HIS A 552 -17.24 -6.05 -8.30
CA HIS A 552 -17.76 -4.83 -7.68
C HIS A 552 -19.29 -4.79 -7.52
N SER A 553 -19.99 -5.91 -7.72
CA SER A 553 -21.41 -6.03 -7.37
C SER A 553 -21.63 -6.14 -5.85
N PRO A 554 -22.87 -6.00 -5.37
CA PRO A 554 -23.20 -6.23 -3.97
C PRO A 554 -22.72 -7.57 -3.41
N ARG A 555 -22.59 -8.62 -4.25
CA ARG A 555 -22.10 -9.95 -3.85
C ARG A 555 -20.61 -9.95 -3.53
N GLY A 556 -19.81 -9.26 -4.33
CA GLY A 556 -18.38 -9.10 -4.06
C GLY A 556 -18.13 -8.30 -2.78
N TYR A 557 -18.87 -7.21 -2.58
CA TYR A 557 -18.76 -6.42 -1.35
C TYR A 557 -19.26 -7.17 -0.11
N ALA A 558 -20.29 -8.00 -0.23
CA ALA A 558 -20.72 -8.90 0.84
C ALA A 558 -19.61 -9.91 1.22
N GLN A 559 -18.87 -10.42 0.23
CA GLN A 559 -17.71 -11.28 0.48
C GLN A 559 -16.62 -10.52 1.25
N ARG A 560 -16.29 -9.29 0.86
CA ARG A 560 -15.31 -8.46 1.56
C ARG A 560 -15.72 -8.13 2.99
N ALA A 561 -17.00 -7.88 3.24
CA ALA A 561 -17.54 -7.55 4.58
C ALA A 561 -17.25 -8.64 5.63
N ARG A 562 -17.12 -9.91 5.22
CA ARG A 562 -16.82 -11.03 6.13
C ARG A 562 -15.53 -10.82 6.92
N PHE A 563 -14.51 -10.16 6.32
CA PHE A 563 -13.24 -9.89 6.97
C PHE A 563 -13.33 -8.81 8.06
N TYR A 564 -14.32 -7.94 7.98
CA TYR A 564 -14.56 -6.89 9.00
C TYR A 564 -15.49 -7.35 10.13
N ALA A 565 -16.14 -8.50 9.94
CA ALA A 565 -17.04 -9.13 10.91
C ALA A 565 -16.37 -10.24 11.76
N ILE A 566 -15.05 -10.38 11.69
CA ILE A 566 -14.28 -11.37 12.46
C ILE A 566 -14.38 -11.14 13.95
N SER A 567 -14.19 -12.19 14.75
CA SER A 567 -14.30 -12.16 16.21
C SER A 567 -13.28 -11.21 16.88
N ALA A 568 -13.54 -10.82 18.10
CA ALA A 568 -12.59 -10.04 18.91
C ALA A 568 -11.29 -10.83 19.16
N GLU A 569 -11.36 -12.14 19.28
CA GLU A 569 -10.21 -13.02 19.41
C GLU A 569 -9.36 -12.97 18.14
N ALA A 570 -9.95 -13.13 16.96
CA ALA A 570 -9.22 -13.07 15.69
C ALA A 570 -8.60 -11.68 15.47
N LYS A 571 -9.29 -10.58 15.82
CA LYS A 571 -8.74 -9.22 15.76
C LYS A 571 -7.49 -9.07 16.62
N LEU A 572 -7.52 -9.54 17.87
CA LEU A 572 -6.35 -9.50 18.76
C LEU A 572 -5.20 -10.34 18.23
N ARG A 573 -5.48 -11.58 17.78
CA ARG A 573 -4.47 -12.47 17.19
C ARG A 573 -3.83 -11.84 15.96
N TYR A 574 -4.65 -11.27 15.08
CA TYR A 574 -4.17 -10.59 13.90
C TYR A 574 -3.28 -9.39 14.25
N ALA A 575 -3.71 -8.55 15.20
CA ALA A 575 -2.93 -7.42 15.66
C ALA A 575 -1.57 -7.86 16.25
N ARG A 576 -1.55 -8.92 17.05
CA ARG A 576 -0.30 -9.49 17.58
C ARG A 576 0.62 -9.98 16.48
N ASN A 577 0.11 -10.76 15.53
CA ASN A 577 0.90 -11.28 14.41
C ASN A 577 1.52 -10.13 13.59
N VAL A 578 0.75 -9.08 13.31
CA VAL A 578 1.24 -7.91 12.58
C VAL A 578 2.33 -7.18 13.38
N ALA A 579 2.10 -6.91 14.66
CA ALA A 579 3.06 -6.21 15.51
C ALA A 579 4.36 -7.02 15.68
N GLU A 580 4.28 -8.34 15.88
CA GLU A 580 5.45 -9.23 15.94
C GLU A 580 6.26 -9.20 14.65
N TYR A 581 5.59 -9.23 13.49
CA TYR A 581 6.26 -9.14 12.20
C TYR A 581 6.98 -7.80 12.02
N LEU A 582 6.38 -6.70 12.46
CA LEU A 582 7.02 -5.39 12.40
C LEU A 582 8.22 -5.29 13.35
N CYS A 583 8.13 -5.84 14.57
CA CYS A 583 9.28 -5.98 15.46
C CYS A 583 10.41 -6.81 14.83
N PHE A 584 10.05 -7.93 14.18
CA PHE A 584 11.02 -8.77 13.47
C PHE A 584 11.73 -8.01 12.33
N LEU A 585 10.98 -7.26 11.52
CA LEU A 585 11.57 -6.46 10.45
C LEU A 585 12.47 -5.34 11.00
N ALA A 586 12.00 -4.60 12.01
CA ALA A 586 12.76 -3.49 12.60
C ALA A 586 14.09 -3.98 13.22
N GLU A 587 14.06 -5.13 13.90
CA GLU A 587 15.25 -5.75 14.49
C GLU A 587 16.21 -6.26 13.41
N THR A 588 15.72 -7.02 12.45
CA THR A 588 16.58 -7.68 11.45
C THR A 588 17.16 -6.70 10.44
N THR A 589 16.48 -5.60 10.13
CA THR A 589 17.02 -4.52 9.28
C THR A 589 17.91 -3.54 10.03
N GLY A 590 18.02 -3.67 11.36
CA GLY A 590 18.80 -2.76 12.21
C GLY A 590 18.16 -1.39 12.43
N MET A 591 16.86 -1.23 12.15
CA MET A 591 16.12 0.02 12.39
C MET A 591 15.73 0.21 13.86
N SER A 592 15.70 -0.89 14.63
CA SER A 592 15.50 -0.88 16.08
C SER A 592 16.42 -1.89 16.74
N SER A 593 16.77 -1.66 18.03
CA SER A 593 17.62 -2.58 18.78
C SER A 593 16.89 -3.87 19.16
N SER A 594 17.62 -4.97 19.31
CA SER A 594 17.05 -6.25 19.79
C SER A 594 16.42 -6.09 21.17
N GLU A 595 17.00 -5.29 22.06
CA GLU A 595 16.46 -5.02 23.40
C GLU A 595 15.08 -4.32 23.32
N THR A 596 14.95 -3.27 22.49
CA THR A 596 13.68 -2.56 22.29
C THR A 596 12.61 -3.49 21.72
N CYS A 597 12.98 -4.31 20.72
CA CYS A 597 12.06 -5.26 20.11
C CYS A 597 11.62 -6.35 21.08
N GLU A 598 12.52 -6.83 21.92
CA GLU A 598 12.21 -7.84 22.95
C GLU A 598 11.26 -7.29 24.02
N LEU A 599 11.49 -6.05 24.49
CA LEU A 599 10.58 -5.37 25.41
C LEU A 599 9.20 -5.19 24.81
N ALA A 600 9.13 -4.77 23.54
CA ALA A 600 7.88 -4.64 22.81
C ALA A 600 7.12 -5.98 22.71
N ARG A 601 7.80 -7.09 22.36
CA ARG A 601 7.20 -8.43 22.30
C ARG A 601 6.67 -8.90 23.66
N ARG A 602 7.41 -8.68 24.73
CA ARG A 602 6.95 -9.01 26.10
C ARG A 602 5.68 -8.25 26.45
N LYS A 603 5.65 -6.95 26.17
CA LYS A 603 4.47 -6.12 26.38
C LYS A 603 3.28 -6.59 25.52
N LEU A 604 3.51 -6.90 24.23
CA LEU A 604 2.49 -7.39 23.31
C LEU A 604 1.80 -8.68 23.83
N ALA A 605 2.55 -9.55 24.49
CA ALA A 605 2.03 -10.79 25.07
C ALA A 605 1.08 -10.56 26.25
N THR A 606 1.11 -9.40 26.91
CA THR A 606 0.29 -9.12 28.11
C THR A 606 -1.14 -8.71 27.80
N TYR A 607 -1.46 -8.21 26.60
CA TYR A 607 -2.80 -7.74 26.31
C TYR A 607 -3.81 -8.89 26.30
N ALA A 608 -4.91 -8.73 27.03
CA ALA A 608 -5.99 -9.72 27.07
C ALA A 608 -7.03 -9.49 25.97
N SER A 609 -7.18 -8.26 25.49
CA SER A 609 -8.14 -7.88 24.45
C SER A 609 -7.52 -6.96 23.39
N TYR A 610 -8.20 -6.84 22.26
CA TYR A 610 -7.83 -5.88 21.21
C TYR A 610 -7.97 -4.43 21.71
N ASP A 611 -8.95 -4.16 22.56
CA ASP A 611 -9.18 -2.84 23.15
C ASP A 611 -8.06 -2.44 24.12
N ASP A 612 -7.48 -3.39 24.87
CA ASP A 612 -6.31 -3.13 25.72
C ASP A 612 -5.11 -2.68 24.88
N LEU A 613 -4.88 -3.33 23.75
CA LEU A 613 -3.80 -2.94 22.82
C LEU A 613 -4.03 -1.52 22.28
N ILE A 614 -5.25 -1.21 21.84
CA ILE A 614 -5.61 0.13 21.34
C ILE A 614 -5.47 1.19 22.44
N ALA A 615 -5.90 0.87 23.65
CA ALA A 615 -5.86 1.80 24.79
C ALA A 615 -4.44 2.27 25.11
N ASP A 616 -3.44 1.44 24.80
CA ASP A 616 -2.03 1.69 25.15
C ASP A 616 -1.23 2.43 24.05
N ILE A 617 -1.80 2.64 22.85
CA ILE A 617 -1.07 3.25 21.71
C ILE A 617 -0.61 4.67 22.01
N ASP A 618 -1.43 5.49 22.66
CA ASP A 618 -1.11 6.88 23.01
C ASP A 618 -0.55 7.06 24.43
N ALA A 619 -0.35 5.97 25.17
CA ALA A 619 0.21 6.05 26.50
C ALA A 619 1.59 6.71 26.49
N ALA A 620 1.77 7.73 27.33
CA ALA A 620 3.08 8.38 27.49
C ALA A 620 4.06 7.40 28.14
N ARG A 621 5.25 7.29 27.61
CA ARG A 621 6.43 6.70 28.26
C ARG A 621 7.37 7.78 28.74
#